data_2ee8ac1bca2519225e0ae3a820d4dd1e
#
_entry.id   2ee8ac1bca2519225e0ae3a820d4dd1e
#
_cell.length_a   1.000
_cell.length_b   1.000
_cell.length_c   1.000
_cell.angle_alpha   90.00
_cell.angle_beta   90.00
_cell.angle_gamma   90.00
#
_symmetry.space_group_name_H-M   'P 1'
#
loop_
_entity.id
_entity.type
_entity.pdbx_description
1 polymer ?
#
loop_
_entity_poly.entity_id
_entity_poly.type
_entity_poly.pdbx_seq_one_letter_code
_entity_poly.pdbx_strand_id
1 'polypeptide(L)'
;MVEDRRLGDADPPQLLLSVGDQVYLDATAGVFDAAAHAALPDARARQAYALNWRMPAFRAVASRLPIYTLMDDHEVHDGWQPRPRRPASADESAALRAHWRYQGSLNPAPWVPDSPHYSFRPAGALVVMLDTRRQRAPRRLGSMVAGIDLDGAQIVRPAS
;
A
#
# COMPACT_ATOMS: atom_id res chain seq x y z
N MET A 1 17.51 11.33 -28.59
CA MET A 1 16.34 12.22 -28.77
C MET A 1 15.14 11.38 -28.40
N VAL A 2 14.60 11.55 -27.19
CA VAL A 2 13.37 10.86 -26.76
C VAL A 2 12.24 11.66 -27.41
N GLU A 3 11.53 11.04 -28.34
CA GLU A 3 10.32 11.64 -28.89
C GLU A 3 9.34 11.87 -27.73
N ASP A 4 9.02 13.12 -27.51
CA ASP A 4 7.98 13.56 -26.60
C ASP A 4 6.61 13.14 -27.19
N ARG A 5 6.26 11.86 -27.00
CA ARG A 5 4.93 11.37 -27.38
C ARG A 5 3.92 12.08 -26.49
N ARG A 6 3.16 12.97 -27.08
CA ARG A 6 2.04 13.62 -26.41
C ARG A 6 1.07 12.53 -25.93
N LEU A 7 0.49 12.72 -24.76
CA LEU A 7 -0.48 11.79 -24.16
C LEU A 7 -1.64 11.39 -25.10
N GLY A 8 -1.85 12.13 -26.21
CA GLY A 8 -2.85 11.82 -27.23
C GLY A 8 -2.45 10.76 -28.26
N ASP A 9 -1.15 10.45 -28.37
CA ASP A 9 -0.62 9.51 -29.38
C ASP A 9 -0.29 8.14 -28.79
N ALA A 10 -0.44 7.97 -27.46
CA ALA A 10 -0.20 6.70 -26.79
C ALA A 10 -1.48 5.87 -26.76
N ASP A 11 -1.35 4.56 -26.83
CA ASP A 11 -2.45 3.66 -26.52
C ASP A 11 -3.05 4.00 -25.15
N PRO A 12 -4.38 3.97 -25.02
CA PRO A 12 -5.01 4.31 -23.76
C PRO A 12 -4.53 3.34 -22.65
N PRO A 13 -4.40 3.83 -21.40
CA PRO A 13 -4.00 2.97 -20.30
C PRO A 13 -5.01 1.82 -20.13
N GLN A 14 -4.49 0.61 -19.92
CA GLN A 14 -5.30 -0.59 -19.81
C GLN A 14 -5.48 -1.05 -18.36
N LEU A 15 -4.68 -0.54 -17.44
CA LEU A 15 -4.73 -0.84 -16.01
C LEU A 15 -4.07 0.27 -15.20
N LEU A 16 -4.34 0.27 -13.89
CA LEU A 16 -3.68 1.13 -12.91
C LEU A 16 -2.95 0.28 -11.87
N LEU A 17 -1.68 0.55 -11.68
CA LEU A 17 -0.90 0.01 -10.56
C LEU A 17 -0.76 1.10 -9.49
N SER A 18 -1.29 0.81 -8.31
CA SER A 18 -1.26 1.69 -7.14
C SER A 18 -0.33 1.07 -6.09
N VAL A 19 0.86 1.62 -5.98
CA VAL A 19 1.99 0.96 -5.30
C VAL A 19 2.28 1.52 -3.90
N GLY A 20 1.26 1.94 -3.20
CA GLY A 20 1.32 2.44 -1.83
C GLY A 20 0.93 3.91 -1.71
N ASP A 21 0.72 4.36 -0.49
CA ASP A 21 0.40 5.74 -0.11
C ASP A 21 -0.87 6.31 -0.78
N GLN A 22 -1.86 5.46 -1.00
CA GLN A 22 -3.13 5.91 -1.54
C GLN A 22 -4.01 6.56 -0.49
N VAL A 23 -3.78 6.23 0.78
CA VAL A 23 -4.53 6.74 1.92
C VAL A 23 -3.58 7.07 3.06
N TYR A 24 -3.55 8.32 3.45
CA TYR A 24 -2.75 8.80 4.56
C TYR A 24 -3.58 8.79 5.84
N LEU A 25 -3.50 7.73 6.64
CA LEU A 25 -4.23 7.63 7.92
C LEU A 25 -3.58 8.48 9.02
N ASP A 26 -2.33 8.81 8.85
CA ASP A 26 -1.53 9.67 9.70
C ASP A 26 -1.43 11.11 9.18
N ALA A 27 -2.13 11.43 8.08
CA ALA A 27 -2.08 12.77 7.51
C ALA A 27 -2.40 13.79 8.57
N THR A 28 -1.39 14.48 8.94
CA THR A 28 -1.40 15.61 9.81
C THR A 28 -1.66 16.87 8.99
N ALA A 29 -1.84 17.97 9.62
CA ALA A 29 -1.90 19.27 9.00
C ALA A 29 -3.16 19.55 8.15
N GLY A 30 -4.26 19.75 8.84
CA GLY A 30 -5.36 20.56 8.33
C GLY A 30 -6.39 19.83 7.46
N VAL A 31 -6.16 18.60 7.10
CA VAL A 31 -7.14 17.81 6.34
C VAL A 31 -7.96 16.90 7.26
N PHE A 32 -7.44 16.54 8.42
CA PHE A 32 -8.11 15.73 9.42
C PHE A 32 -8.00 16.38 10.79
N ASP A 33 -9.14 16.74 11.38
CA ASP A 33 -9.19 17.14 12.77
C ASP A 33 -8.94 15.93 13.66
N ALA A 34 -7.77 15.90 14.30
CA ALA A 34 -7.39 14.81 15.21
C ALA A 34 -8.39 14.63 16.38
N ALA A 35 -9.06 15.69 16.80
CA ALA A 35 -10.07 15.61 17.85
C ALA A 35 -11.37 14.96 17.37
N ALA A 36 -11.77 15.21 16.13
CA ALA A 36 -12.93 14.55 15.53
C ALA A 36 -12.68 13.06 15.25
N HIS A 37 -11.41 12.66 15.19
CA HIS A 37 -10.99 11.29 14.87
C HIS A 37 -10.56 10.45 16.08
N ALA A 38 -10.65 10.98 17.29
CA ALA A 38 -10.42 10.20 18.52
C ALA A 38 -11.44 9.06 18.72
N ALA A 39 -12.51 9.04 17.91
CA ALA A 39 -13.48 7.96 17.89
C ALA A 39 -12.94 6.77 17.11
N LEU A 40 -13.21 5.60 17.60
CA LEU A 40 -13.00 4.23 17.10
C LEU A 40 -12.07 4.10 15.86
N PRO A 41 -10.91 3.47 15.98
CA PRO A 41 -9.91 3.32 14.91
C PRO A 41 -10.49 2.81 13.59
N ASP A 42 -11.40 1.83 13.65
CA ASP A 42 -12.06 1.27 12.46
C ASP A 42 -12.91 2.28 11.69
N ALA A 43 -13.61 3.17 12.38
CA ALA A 43 -14.43 4.19 11.73
C ALA A 43 -13.56 5.20 11.00
N ARG A 44 -12.47 5.64 11.63
CA ARG A 44 -11.48 6.56 11.04
C ARG A 44 -10.87 5.96 9.78
N ALA A 45 -10.33 4.76 9.87
CA ALA A 45 -9.70 4.09 8.74
C ALA A 45 -10.67 3.92 7.57
N ARG A 46 -11.90 3.43 7.83
CA ARG A 46 -12.94 3.30 6.79
C ARG A 46 -13.33 4.62 6.18
N GLN A 47 -13.42 5.69 6.96
CA GLN A 47 -13.77 7.02 6.47
C GLN A 47 -12.70 7.54 5.50
N ALA A 48 -11.43 7.40 5.83
CA ALA A 48 -10.32 7.84 4.97
C ALA A 48 -10.35 7.14 3.60
N TYR A 49 -10.50 5.82 3.58
CA TYR A 49 -10.67 5.07 2.33
C TYR A 49 -11.93 5.50 1.58
N ALA A 50 -13.07 5.65 2.27
CA ALA A 50 -14.31 6.05 1.64
C ALA A 50 -14.24 7.44 1.00
N LEU A 51 -13.52 8.37 1.61
CA LEU A 51 -13.31 9.72 1.03
C LEU A 51 -12.52 9.63 -0.28
N ASN A 52 -11.41 8.91 -0.30
CA ASN A 52 -10.61 8.72 -1.50
C ASN A 52 -11.41 8.02 -2.62
N TRP A 53 -12.11 6.94 -2.29
CA TRP A 53 -12.90 6.18 -3.27
C TRP A 53 -14.14 6.94 -3.79
N ARG A 54 -14.60 7.96 -3.08
CA ARG A 54 -15.71 8.84 -3.51
C ARG A 54 -15.26 9.97 -4.41
N MET A 55 -13.99 10.25 -4.53
CA MET A 55 -13.47 11.32 -5.39
C MET A 55 -13.91 11.07 -6.84
N PRO A 56 -14.57 12.05 -7.51
CA PRO A 56 -15.09 11.85 -8.85
C PRO A 56 -14.03 11.40 -9.86
N ALA A 57 -12.82 11.96 -9.78
CA ALA A 57 -11.72 11.60 -10.67
C ALA A 57 -11.30 10.13 -10.45
N PHE A 58 -11.16 9.69 -9.18
CA PHE A 58 -10.83 8.30 -8.89
C PHE A 58 -11.90 7.33 -9.37
N ARG A 59 -13.17 7.66 -9.12
CA ARG A 59 -14.31 6.84 -9.61
C ARG A 59 -14.33 6.73 -11.13
N ALA A 60 -14.03 7.82 -11.84
CA ALA A 60 -13.97 7.80 -13.30
C ALA A 60 -12.89 6.84 -13.83
N VAL A 61 -11.73 6.76 -13.14
CA VAL A 61 -10.67 5.80 -13.47
C VAL A 61 -11.09 4.38 -13.07
N ALA A 62 -11.55 4.19 -11.84
CA ALA A 62 -11.91 2.89 -11.29
C ALA A 62 -13.08 2.21 -12.04
N SER A 63 -13.94 2.98 -12.68
CA SER A 63 -15.03 2.45 -13.52
C SER A 63 -14.58 1.97 -14.90
N ARG A 64 -13.35 2.25 -15.30
CA ARG A 64 -12.82 1.97 -16.65
C ARG A 64 -11.62 1.05 -16.67
N LEU A 65 -10.81 1.06 -15.61
CA LEU A 65 -9.57 0.33 -15.55
C LEU A 65 -9.55 -0.63 -14.36
N PRO A 66 -9.04 -1.84 -14.54
CA PRO A 66 -8.68 -2.69 -13.41
C PRO A 66 -7.56 -2.00 -12.60
N ILE A 67 -7.71 -2.03 -11.29
CA ILE A 67 -6.76 -1.42 -10.36
C ILE A 67 -6.13 -2.52 -9.51
N TYR A 68 -4.82 -2.55 -9.47
CA TYR A 68 -4.03 -3.47 -8.66
C TYR A 68 -3.25 -2.68 -7.62
N THR A 69 -3.28 -3.12 -6.37
CA THR A 69 -2.83 -2.29 -5.26
C THR A 69 -1.77 -2.98 -4.40
N LEU A 70 -0.85 -2.19 -3.89
CA LEU A 70 -0.01 -2.53 -2.74
C LEU A 70 -0.19 -1.43 -1.69
N MET A 71 0.13 -1.74 -0.45
CA MET A 71 0.24 -0.73 0.61
C MET A 71 1.70 -0.31 0.80
N ASP A 72 1.90 0.90 1.31
CA ASP A 72 3.15 1.31 1.93
C ASP A 72 2.91 1.69 3.40
N ASP A 73 3.55 2.67 3.96
CA ASP A 73 3.46 2.97 5.39
C ASP A 73 2.31 3.89 5.77
N HIS A 74 1.99 4.89 4.97
CA HIS A 74 0.95 5.87 5.28
C HIS A 74 -0.47 5.29 5.35
N GLU A 75 -0.70 4.12 4.77
CA GLU A 75 -1.92 3.35 5.03
C GLU A 75 -2.04 2.92 6.50
N VAL A 76 -0.98 3.07 7.29
CA VAL A 76 -0.95 2.88 8.75
C VAL A 76 -0.43 4.14 9.43
N HIS A 77 0.84 4.47 9.28
CA HIS A 77 1.49 5.72 9.69
C HIS A 77 2.91 5.82 9.11
N ASP A 78 3.47 7.02 9.04
CA ASP A 78 4.81 7.28 8.54
C ASP A 78 5.85 6.33 9.18
N GLY A 79 6.66 5.73 8.33
CA GLY A 79 7.70 4.79 8.72
C GLY A 79 7.19 3.46 9.28
N TRP A 80 5.89 3.15 9.16
CA TRP A 80 5.33 1.89 9.67
C TRP A 80 6.02 0.66 9.10
N GLN A 81 6.26 -0.30 9.98
CA GLN A 81 6.72 -1.65 9.63
C GLN A 81 6.23 -2.64 10.69
N PRO A 82 5.97 -3.89 10.30
CA PRO A 82 5.57 -4.92 11.25
C PRO A 82 6.65 -5.10 12.33
N ARG A 83 6.22 -5.22 13.58
CA ARG A 83 7.14 -5.46 14.69
C ARG A 83 7.07 -6.94 15.08
N PRO A 84 8.17 -7.70 14.89
CA PRO A 84 8.21 -9.08 15.36
C PRO A 84 7.93 -9.14 16.86
N ARG A 85 7.15 -10.12 17.27
CA ARG A 85 6.85 -10.40 18.70
C ARG A 85 6.00 -9.33 19.41
N ARG A 86 5.50 -8.30 18.70
CA ARG A 86 4.54 -7.37 19.25
C ARG A 86 3.23 -7.48 18.48
N PRO A 87 2.10 -7.69 19.16
CA PRO A 87 0.80 -7.64 18.49
C PRO A 87 0.57 -6.23 17.91
N ALA A 88 -0.12 -6.18 16.80
CA ALA A 88 -0.56 -4.92 16.22
C ALA A 88 -1.44 -4.15 17.21
N SER A 89 -1.26 -2.85 17.28
CA SER A 89 -2.16 -1.99 18.05
C SER A 89 -3.58 -2.01 17.47
N ALA A 90 -4.54 -1.44 18.18
CA ALA A 90 -5.90 -1.30 17.67
C ALA A 90 -5.94 -0.47 16.37
N ASP A 91 -5.16 0.60 16.32
CA ASP A 91 -5.05 1.46 15.12
C ASP A 91 -4.40 0.72 13.95
N GLU A 92 -3.26 0.04 14.16
CA GLU A 92 -2.61 -0.77 13.13
C GLU A 92 -3.56 -1.86 12.60
N SER A 93 -4.26 -2.53 13.50
CA SER A 93 -5.23 -3.57 13.12
C SER A 93 -6.41 -3.00 12.32
N ALA A 94 -6.91 -1.82 12.69
CA ALA A 94 -7.97 -1.14 11.97
C ALA A 94 -7.53 -0.69 10.57
N ALA A 95 -6.32 -0.14 10.47
CA ALA A 95 -5.70 0.25 9.22
C ALA A 95 -5.56 -0.92 8.25
N LEU A 96 -4.98 -2.03 8.71
CA LEU A 96 -4.80 -3.24 7.91
C LEU A 96 -6.14 -3.86 7.47
N ARG A 97 -7.17 -3.86 8.35
CA ARG A 97 -8.52 -4.32 7.98
C ARG A 97 -9.16 -3.43 6.93
N ALA A 98 -8.97 -2.10 7.03
CA ALA A 98 -9.50 -1.16 6.05
C ALA A 98 -8.80 -1.34 4.70
N HIS A 99 -7.45 -1.41 4.69
CA HIS A 99 -6.71 -1.71 3.47
C HIS A 99 -7.21 -3.00 2.82
N TRP A 100 -7.32 -4.08 3.57
CA TRP A 100 -7.84 -5.34 3.03
C TRP A 100 -9.23 -5.19 2.43
N ARG A 101 -10.15 -4.54 3.13
CA ARG A 101 -11.53 -4.36 2.68
C ARG A 101 -11.66 -3.56 1.39
N TYR A 102 -10.89 -2.49 1.25
CA TYR A 102 -11.05 -1.55 0.14
C TYR A 102 -10.11 -1.83 -1.05
N GLN A 103 -9.03 -2.53 -0.82
CA GLN A 103 -7.98 -2.75 -1.81
C GLN A 103 -7.51 -4.21 -1.86
N GLY A 104 -6.94 -4.73 -0.79
CA GLY A 104 -6.27 -6.03 -0.79
C GLY A 104 -7.15 -7.19 -1.25
N SER A 105 -8.44 -7.19 -0.85
CA SER A 105 -9.40 -8.25 -1.23
C SER A 105 -9.78 -8.22 -2.72
N LEU A 106 -9.46 -7.17 -3.43
CA LEU A 106 -9.74 -7.00 -4.86
C LEU A 106 -8.56 -7.42 -5.75
N ASN A 107 -7.40 -7.63 -5.15
CA ASN A 107 -6.21 -8.10 -5.86
C ASN A 107 -6.34 -9.57 -6.26
N PRO A 108 -5.55 -10.04 -7.23
CA PRO A 108 -5.41 -11.46 -7.52
C PRO A 108 -4.98 -12.27 -6.30
N ALA A 109 -5.26 -13.56 -6.33
CA ALA A 109 -4.86 -14.47 -5.26
C ALA A 109 -3.33 -14.39 -5.03
N PRO A 110 -2.90 -14.39 -3.77
CA PRO A 110 -1.48 -14.38 -3.44
C PRO A 110 -0.79 -15.69 -3.86
N TRP A 111 0.53 -15.64 -3.99
CA TRP A 111 1.32 -16.81 -4.37
C TRP A 111 1.24 -17.97 -3.36
N VAL A 112 1.16 -17.60 -2.09
CA VAL A 112 0.91 -18.54 -0.99
C VAL A 112 -0.08 -17.90 -0.02
N PRO A 113 -0.84 -18.67 0.74
CA PRO A 113 -1.74 -18.14 1.76
C PRO A 113 -1.03 -17.11 2.66
N ASP A 114 -1.73 -16.04 3.00
CA ASP A 114 -1.23 -14.95 3.85
C ASP A 114 -0.03 -14.15 3.30
N SER A 115 0.43 -14.46 2.10
CA SER A 115 1.44 -13.65 1.42
C SER A 115 0.81 -12.35 0.92
N PRO A 116 1.51 -11.22 1.02
CA PRO A 116 1.08 -9.99 0.37
C PRO A 116 1.48 -9.92 -1.11
N HIS A 117 2.29 -10.85 -1.59
CA HIS A 117 2.80 -10.87 -2.96
C HIS A 117 1.84 -11.57 -3.90
N TYR A 118 1.66 -11.03 -5.09
CA TYR A 118 0.86 -11.64 -6.13
C TYR A 118 1.39 -11.30 -7.52
N SER A 119 0.90 -11.99 -8.53
CA SER A 119 1.19 -11.69 -9.92
C SER A 119 -0.03 -11.91 -10.80
N PHE A 120 -0.02 -11.29 -11.95
CA PHE A 120 -1.07 -11.44 -12.95
C PHE A 120 -0.51 -11.18 -14.36
N ARG A 121 -1.29 -11.53 -15.39
CA ARG A 121 -0.85 -11.41 -16.78
C ARG A 121 -1.83 -10.57 -17.60
N PRO A 122 -1.66 -9.27 -17.69
CA PRO A 122 -2.42 -8.45 -18.62
C PRO A 122 -1.80 -8.57 -20.02
N ALA A 123 -2.63 -8.83 -21.02
CA ALA A 123 -2.22 -8.86 -22.43
C ALA A 123 -0.90 -9.63 -22.72
N GLY A 124 -0.67 -10.73 -22.00
CA GLY A 124 0.50 -11.57 -22.17
C GLY A 124 1.77 -11.15 -21.39
N ALA A 125 1.82 -9.95 -20.85
CA ALA A 125 2.90 -9.51 -19.96
C ALA A 125 2.74 -10.12 -18.57
N LEU A 126 3.82 -10.46 -17.89
CA LEU A 126 3.81 -10.84 -16.48
C LEU A 126 4.07 -9.59 -15.63
N VAL A 127 3.11 -9.26 -14.78
CA VAL A 127 3.27 -8.24 -13.74
C VAL A 127 3.42 -8.94 -12.39
N VAL A 128 4.46 -8.58 -11.65
CA VAL A 128 4.77 -9.10 -10.31
C VAL A 128 4.66 -7.96 -9.32
N MET A 129 3.78 -8.12 -8.33
CA MET A 129 3.53 -7.14 -7.28
C MET A 129 4.17 -7.64 -5.98
N LEU A 130 5.24 -6.96 -5.57
CA LEU A 130 5.99 -7.29 -4.37
C LEU A 130 5.69 -6.27 -3.27
N ASP A 131 5.03 -6.73 -2.22
CA ASP A 131 4.85 -5.92 -1.01
C ASP A 131 6.16 -5.87 -0.21
N THR A 132 6.78 -4.73 -0.21
CA THR A 132 8.04 -4.50 0.49
C THR A 132 7.84 -3.92 1.90
N ARG A 133 6.57 -3.83 2.36
CA ARG A 133 6.23 -3.23 3.64
C ARG A 133 5.82 -4.26 4.69
N ARG A 134 4.79 -5.05 4.44
CA ARG A 134 4.21 -5.97 5.44
C ARG A 134 5.16 -7.08 5.89
N GLN A 135 6.13 -7.43 5.07
CA GLN A 135 7.16 -8.45 5.40
C GLN A 135 8.54 -7.85 5.64
N ARG A 136 8.63 -6.54 5.75
CA ARG A 136 9.91 -5.87 5.98
C ARG A 136 10.49 -6.25 7.34
N ALA A 137 11.77 -6.61 7.36
CA ALA A 137 12.50 -6.80 8.59
C ALA A 137 12.92 -5.45 9.18
N PRO A 138 12.81 -5.24 10.50
CA PRO A 138 13.32 -4.03 11.13
C PRO A 138 14.81 -3.90 10.89
N ARG A 139 15.26 -2.69 10.58
CA ARG A 139 16.69 -2.38 10.49
C ARG A 139 17.32 -2.50 11.88
N ARG A 140 18.50 -3.07 11.95
CA ARG A 140 19.30 -3.10 13.17
C ARG A 140 20.17 -1.86 13.23
N LEU A 141 20.18 -1.18 14.37
CA LEU A 141 20.93 0.06 14.55
C LEU A 141 22.44 -0.11 14.30
N GLY A 142 22.99 -1.30 14.63
CA GLY A 142 24.41 -1.61 14.43
C GLY A 142 24.84 -1.65 12.96
N SER A 143 23.96 -2.03 12.05
CA SER A 143 24.27 -2.05 10.62
C SER A 143 24.29 -0.65 10.00
N MET A 144 23.59 0.30 10.59
CA MET A 144 23.59 1.69 10.12
C MET A 144 24.90 2.42 10.46
N VAL A 145 25.53 2.08 11.57
CA VAL A 145 26.79 2.72 12.05
C VAL A 145 27.98 2.31 11.17
N ALA A 146 27.94 1.10 10.63
CA ALA A 146 28.99 0.60 9.75
C ALA A 146 28.86 1.09 8.29
N GLY A 147 27.79 1.78 7.93
CA GLY A 147 27.51 2.19 6.56
C GLY A 147 27.22 1.03 5.59
N ILE A 148 27.21 -0.19 6.10
CA ILE A 148 26.94 -1.42 5.36
C ILE A 148 25.81 -2.13 6.09
N ASP A 149 24.61 -2.04 5.55
CA ASP A 149 23.48 -2.80 6.08
C ASP A 149 23.51 -4.24 5.53
N LEU A 150 24.38 -5.05 6.12
CA LEU A 150 24.48 -6.46 5.77
C LEU A 150 23.23 -7.26 6.21
N ASP A 151 22.55 -6.82 7.27
CA ASP A 151 21.32 -7.43 7.76
C ASP A 151 20.07 -6.87 7.02
N GLY A 152 20.18 -5.69 6.46
CA GLY A 152 19.13 -5.02 5.70
C GLY A 152 19.04 -5.46 4.23
N ALA A 153 19.93 -6.35 3.80
CA ALA A 153 19.84 -6.96 2.47
C ALA A 153 18.57 -7.81 2.31
N GLN A 154 17.94 -8.23 3.40
CA GLN A 154 16.62 -8.85 3.39
C GLN A 154 15.54 -7.80 3.66
N ILE A 155 15.14 -7.11 2.63
CA ILE A 155 13.99 -6.19 2.67
C ILE A 155 12.69 -6.95 2.96
N VAL A 156 12.61 -8.18 2.50
CA VAL A 156 11.43 -9.05 2.62
C VAL A 156 11.82 -10.32 3.39
N ARG A 157 11.04 -10.69 4.39
CA ARG A 157 11.22 -11.97 5.08
C ARG A 157 10.79 -13.11 4.19
N PRO A 158 11.54 -14.22 4.18
CA PRO A 158 10.99 -15.45 3.62
C PRO A 158 9.74 -15.84 4.43
N ALA A 159 8.72 -16.33 3.75
CA ALA A 159 7.57 -16.93 4.40
C ALA A 159 8.07 -18.11 5.25
N SER A 160 7.78 -18.09 6.53
CA SER A 160 8.04 -19.19 7.47
C SER A 160 7.02 -20.29 7.26
#